data_100ccfd42dce60ba59a236e304b3e6e5
#
_entry.id   100ccfd42dce60ba59a236e304b3e6e5
#
_cell.length_a   1.000
_cell.length_b   1.000
_cell.length_c   1.000
_cell.angle_alpha   90.00
_cell.angle_beta   90.00
_cell.angle_gamma   90.00
#
_symmetry.space_group_name_H-M   'P 1'
#
loop_
_entity.id
_entity.type
_entity.pdbx_description
1 polymer ?
#
loop_
_entity_poly.entity_id
_entity_poly.type
_entity_poly.pdbx_seq_one_letter_code
_entity_poly.pdbx_strand_id
1 'polypeptide(L)'
;MSLENFSDLFTDYYNHYIKFSKLYGEDTVILHQTGHFYEVYDYPKDDGFLCSDIYKIANILNLNVTRRDKNKEISVKNWLMSGVPLMKLEKYSEILLKNNYHVIIVSQTSAPPSPEREVTAILSPGTSLDSNDNNLENNLMSIFIEKSTHLGKDIYSAGISMIDVSTGKNKITEVIHSYEDENYTDNEI
;
A
#
# COMPACT_ATOMS: atom_id res chain seq x y z
N MET A 1 10.77 21.97 -0.17
CA MET A 1 11.56 21.70 1.06
C MET A 1 12.57 20.62 0.71
N SER A 2 13.88 20.85 0.90
CA SER A 2 14.88 19.82 0.59
C SER A 2 14.98 18.84 1.77
N LEU A 3 15.16 17.54 1.47
CA LEU A 3 15.31 16.49 2.49
C LEU A 3 16.66 16.52 3.21
N GLU A 4 17.59 17.32 2.75
CA GLU A 4 18.97 17.42 3.26
C GLU A 4 19.07 17.75 4.76
N ASN A 5 18.00 18.27 5.34
CA ASN A 5 17.94 18.65 6.76
C ASN A 5 17.33 17.56 7.67
N PHE A 6 16.77 16.49 7.09
CA PHE A 6 16.23 15.38 7.86
C PHE A 6 17.33 14.39 8.25
N SER A 7 17.06 13.55 9.25
CA SER A 7 17.96 12.47 9.60
C SER A 7 17.93 11.35 8.55
N ASP A 8 19.00 10.54 8.52
CA ASP A 8 19.10 9.38 7.65
C ASP A 8 17.89 8.44 7.78
N LEU A 9 17.40 8.24 9.02
CA LEU A 9 16.25 7.39 9.31
C LEU A 9 14.95 7.89 8.64
N PHE A 10 14.66 9.20 8.75
CA PHE A 10 13.48 9.77 8.11
C PHE A 10 13.63 9.78 6.59
N THR A 11 14.83 10.07 6.11
CA THR A 11 15.14 10.12 4.67
C THR A 11 14.98 8.71 4.05
N ASP A 12 15.44 7.68 4.73
CA ASP A 12 15.25 6.28 4.30
C ASP A 12 13.77 5.91 4.23
N TYR A 13 13.00 6.20 5.29
CA TYR A 13 11.55 6.01 5.31
C TYR A 13 10.86 6.74 4.15
N TYR A 14 11.19 8.02 3.95
CA TYR A 14 10.57 8.84 2.90
C TYR A 14 10.89 8.33 1.50
N ASN A 15 12.10 7.86 1.26
CA ASN A 15 12.48 7.26 -0.01
C ASN A 15 11.66 6.00 -0.32
N HIS A 16 11.41 5.16 0.68
CA HIS A 16 10.48 4.03 0.54
C HIS A 16 9.06 4.53 0.23
N TYR A 17 8.57 5.52 0.96
CA TYR A 17 7.23 6.06 0.72
C TYR A 17 7.07 6.58 -0.72
N ILE A 18 7.98 7.42 -1.19
CA ILE A 18 7.92 7.96 -2.58
C ILE A 18 8.00 6.84 -3.63
N LYS A 19 8.85 5.85 -3.40
CA LYS A 19 8.97 4.71 -4.32
C LYS A 19 7.65 3.95 -4.44
N PHE A 20 7.05 3.60 -3.32
CA PHE A 20 5.89 2.72 -3.30
C PHE A 20 4.57 3.46 -3.52
N SER A 21 4.44 4.71 -3.10
CA SER A 21 3.26 5.51 -3.42
C SER A 21 3.12 5.81 -4.92
N LYS A 22 4.22 5.88 -5.66
CA LYS A 22 4.19 5.96 -7.14
C LYS A 22 3.67 4.67 -7.79
N LEU A 23 3.83 3.52 -7.14
CA LEU A 23 3.41 2.22 -7.67
C LEU A 23 1.98 1.87 -7.28
N TYR A 24 1.59 2.19 -6.04
CA TYR A 24 0.35 1.72 -5.43
C TYR A 24 -0.63 2.85 -5.06
N GLY A 25 -0.26 4.12 -5.32
CA GLY A 25 -1.10 5.27 -5.01
C GLY A 25 -0.91 5.81 -3.60
N GLU A 26 -1.73 6.81 -3.25
CA GLU A 26 -1.63 7.55 -1.99
C GLU A 26 -1.99 6.70 -0.75
N ASP A 27 -2.83 5.68 -0.93
CA ASP A 27 -3.19 4.75 0.14
C ASP A 27 -2.08 3.70 0.39
N THR A 28 -0.83 4.19 0.50
CA THR A 28 0.37 3.39 0.80
C THR A 28 0.92 3.75 2.16
N VAL A 29 1.14 2.75 3.01
CA VAL A 29 1.73 2.90 4.35
C VAL A 29 3.04 2.13 4.43
N ILE A 30 4.08 2.78 4.91
CA ILE A 30 5.36 2.14 5.23
C ILE A 30 5.38 1.80 6.72
N LEU A 31 5.57 0.55 7.06
CA LEU A 31 5.87 0.08 8.40
C LEU A 31 7.37 -0.16 8.50
N HIS A 32 8.09 0.78 9.12
CA HIS A 32 9.54 0.85 9.13
C HIS A 32 10.11 0.41 10.48
N GLN A 33 10.84 -0.69 10.52
CA GLN A 33 11.32 -1.25 11.77
C GLN A 33 12.38 -0.38 12.44
N THR A 34 12.15 -0.11 13.73
CA THR A 34 13.10 0.56 14.61
C THR A 34 13.11 -0.16 15.96
N GLY A 35 14.09 -1.04 16.15
CA GLY A 35 14.19 -1.91 17.32
C GLY A 35 12.97 -2.85 17.42
N HIS A 36 12.20 -2.71 18.51
CA HIS A 36 11.04 -3.56 18.80
C HIS A 36 9.71 -3.02 18.24
N PHE A 37 9.76 -1.99 17.39
CA PHE A 37 8.58 -1.37 16.81
C PHE A 37 8.71 -1.30 15.29
N TYR A 38 7.54 -1.34 14.63
CA TYR A 38 7.38 -0.83 13.28
C TYR A 38 6.73 0.55 13.37
N GLU A 39 7.37 1.53 12.82
CA GLU A 39 7.01 2.93 12.99
C GLU A 39 6.57 3.54 11.67
N VAL A 40 5.58 4.42 11.74
CA VAL A 40 5.12 5.31 10.68
C VAL A 40 5.61 6.70 11.02
N TYR A 41 6.18 7.40 10.04
CA TYR A 41 6.69 8.76 10.22
C TYR A 41 5.98 9.73 9.30
N ASP A 42 5.86 10.96 9.74
CA ASP A 42 5.36 12.03 8.90
C ASP A 42 5.84 13.40 9.35
N TYR A 43 5.68 14.37 8.47
CA TYR A 43 6.03 15.76 8.73
C TYR A 43 4.94 16.68 8.16
N PRO A 44 4.38 17.61 8.97
CA PRO A 44 3.35 18.53 8.49
C PRO A 44 3.92 19.52 7.48
N LYS A 45 3.12 19.83 6.46
CA LYS A 45 3.32 20.88 5.48
C LYS A 45 2.17 21.88 5.53
N ASP A 46 2.28 22.97 4.80
CA ASP A 46 1.25 24.01 4.73
C ASP A 46 -0.08 23.49 4.16
N ASP A 47 -0.02 22.48 3.29
CA ASP A 47 -1.14 21.88 2.57
C ASP A 47 -1.41 20.40 2.94
N GLY A 48 -0.93 19.92 4.08
CA GLY A 48 -1.15 18.56 4.53
C GLY A 48 0.08 17.90 5.16
N PHE A 49 0.46 16.73 4.64
CA PHE A 49 1.55 15.91 5.17
C PHE A 49 2.55 15.54 4.09
N LEU A 50 3.77 15.20 4.50
CA LEU A 50 4.85 14.83 3.59
C LEU A 50 4.67 13.40 3.04
N CYS A 51 4.06 12.55 3.86
CA CYS A 51 3.79 11.13 3.55
C CYS A 51 2.29 10.82 3.64
N SER A 52 1.95 9.62 4.10
CA SER A 52 0.56 9.22 4.38
C SER A 52 0.09 9.92 5.66
N ASP A 53 -0.98 10.66 5.65
CA ASP A 53 -1.54 11.34 6.83
C ASP A 53 -1.46 10.47 8.10
N ILE A 54 -0.46 10.74 8.93
CA ILE A 54 -0.15 9.93 10.13
C ILE A 54 -1.31 9.94 11.14
N TYR A 55 -2.10 11.01 11.20
CA TYR A 55 -3.24 11.06 12.12
C TYR A 55 -4.37 10.15 11.63
N LYS A 56 -4.60 10.09 10.31
CA LYS A 56 -5.56 9.15 9.71
C LYS A 56 -5.13 7.71 10.00
N ILE A 57 -3.85 7.39 9.76
CA ILE A 57 -3.30 6.04 10.02
C ILE A 57 -3.40 5.68 11.51
N ALA A 58 -2.97 6.56 12.39
CA ALA A 58 -3.01 6.33 13.84
C ALA A 58 -4.45 6.14 14.36
N ASN A 59 -5.41 6.89 13.82
CA ASN A 59 -6.82 6.74 14.16
C ASN A 59 -7.36 5.36 13.74
N ILE A 60 -7.08 4.92 12.53
CA ILE A 60 -7.46 3.59 12.02
C ILE A 60 -6.89 2.48 12.91
N LEU A 61 -5.64 2.63 13.32
CA LEU A 61 -4.93 1.65 14.16
C LEU A 61 -5.24 1.79 15.66
N ASN A 62 -5.99 2.80 16.05
CA ASN A 62 -6.22 3.18 17.45
C ASN A 62 -4.90 3.35 18.23
N LEU A 63 -3.99 4.10 17.65
CA LEU A 63 -2.67 4.41 18.19
C LEU A 63 -2.52 5.91 18.46
N ASN A 64 -1.56 6.27 19.30
CA ASN A 64 -1.22 7.67 19.55
C ASN A 64 -0.15 8.15 18.58
N VAL A 65 -0.33 9.37 18.06
CA VAL A 65 0.72 10.09 17.38
C VAL A 65 1.58 10.81 18.42
N THR A 66 2.87 10.65 18.29
CA THR A 66 3.87 11.26 19.18
C THR A 66 5.05 11.79 18.37
N ARG A 67 6.12 12.14 19.03
CA ARG A 67 7.41 12.52 18.44
C ARG A 67 8.55 12.07 19.34
N ARG A 68 9.75 12.02 18.81
CA ARG A 68 10.93 11.51 19.52
C ARG A 68 11.17 12.24 20.85
N ASP A 69 11.07 13.57 20.83
CA ASP A 69 11.15 14.39 22.02
C ASP A 69 9.83 15.18 22.20
N LYS A 70 9.01 14.72 23.16
CA LYS A 70 7.68 15.30 23.41
C LYS A 70 7.73 16.76 23.89
N ASN A 71 8.86 17.18 24.45
CA ASN A 71 9.03 18.52 25.01
C ASN A 71 9.47 19.56 23.96
N LYS A 72 9.87 19.10 22.77
CA LYS A 72 10.27 19.96 21.67
C LYS A 72 9.17 20.08 20.62
N GLU A 73 9.16 21.19 19.92
CA GLU A 73 8.28 21.40 18.78
C GLU A 73 8.59 20.43 17.62
N ILE A 74 7.62 20.29 16.73
CA ILE A 74 7.80 19.51 15.49
C ILE A 74 8.83 20.21 14.63
N SER A 75 9.81 19.46 14.17
CA SER A 75 10.87 19.96 13.31
C SER A 75 11.44 18.83 12.46
N VAL A 76 12.30 19.16 11.49
CA VAL A 76 13.00 18.18 10.64
C VAL A 76 13.85 17.18 11.44
N LYS A 77 14.17 17.48 12.70
CA LYS A 77 14.87 16.58 13.63
C LYS A 77 13.95 15.94 14.68
N ASN A 78 12.67 16.34 14.70
CA ASN A 78 11.66 15.91 15.67
C ASN A 78 10.30 15.77 14.99
N TRP A 79 10.18 14.88 14.04
CA TRP A 79 8.98 14.60 13.25
C TRP A 79 7.91 13.84 14.03
N LEU A 80 6.72 13.74 13.45
CA LEU A 80 5.63 12.93 13.96
C LEU A 80 5.94 11.45 13.77
N MET A 81 5.54 10.63 14.73
CA MET A 81 5.69 9.18 14.68
C MET A 81 4.55 8.47 15.38
N SER A 82 4.25 7.27 14.91
CA SER A 82 3.34 6.32 15.57
C SER A 82 3.95 4.93 15.44
N GLY A 83 3.84 4.09 16.45
CA GLY A 83 4.54 2.81 16.49
C GLY A 83 3.64 1.62 16.77
N VAL A 84 3.85 0.54 16.03
CA VAL A 84 3.24 -0.77 16.17
C VAL A 84 4.27 -1.71 16.81
N PRO A 85 3.98 -2.39 17.92
CA PRO A 85 4.88 -3.38 18.48
C PRO A 85 5.16 -4.52 17.50
N LEU A 86 6.41 -4.95 17.37
CA LEU A 86 6.86 -6.01 16.45
C LEU A 86 5.99 -7.27 16.56
N MET A 87 5.66 -7.70 17.79
CA MET A 87 4.84 -8.90 18.04
C MET A 87 3.38 -8.78 17.54
N LYS A 88 2.95 -7.58 17.16
CA LYS A 88 1.58 -7.32 16.69
C LYS A 88 1.53 -6.85 15.24
N LEU A 89 2.64 -6.97 14.51
CA LEU A 89 2.76 -6.52 13.13
C LEU A 89 1.62 -7.05 12.24
N GLU A 90 1.39 -8.36 12.27
CA GLU A 90 0.37 -9.04 11.48
C GLU A 90 -1.01 -8.42 11.69
N LYS A 91 -1.46 -8.35 12.96
CA LYS A 91 -2.75 -7.76 13.32
C LYS A 91 -2.94 -6.32 12.79
N TYR A 92 -1.92 -5.48 12.93
CA TYR A 92 -2.02 -4.08 12.51
C TYR A 92 -1.93 -3.94 10.99
N SER A 93 -1.17 -4.80 10.32
CA SER A 93 -1.15 -4.88 8.86
C SER A 93 -2.52 -5.26 8.31
N GLU A 94 -3.19 -6.27 8.90
CA GLU A 94 -4.55 -6.66 8.51
C GLU A 94 -5.55 -5.50 8.65
N ILE A 95 -5.48 -4.72 9.74
CA ILE A 95 -6.35 -3.56 9.92
C ILE A 95 -6.16 -2.54 8.80
N LEU A 96 -4.92 -2.26 8.40
CA LEU A 96 -4.62 -1.36 7.29
C LEU A 96 -5.13 -1.91 5.95
N LEU A 97 -4.92 -3.20 5.68
CA LEU A 97 -5.41 -3.86 4.47
C LEU A 97 -6.93 -3.81 4.36
N LYS A 98 -7.66 -4.05 5.46
CA LYS A 98 -9.13 -3.91 5.54
C LYS A 98 -9.63 -2.48 5.28
N ASN A 99 -8.77 -1.49 5.50
CA ASN A 99 -9.04 -0.10 5.17
C ASN A 99 -8.47 0.33 3.80
N ASN A 100 -8.21 -0.64 2.92
CA ASN A 100 -7.73 -0.47 1.56
C ASN A 100 -6.33 0.16 1.43
N TYR A 101 -5.48 0.07 2.44
CA TYR A 101 -4.08 0.50 2.35
C TYR A 101 -3.18 -0.61 1.82
N HIS A 102 -2.24 -0.23 0.97
CA HIS A 102 -1.06 -1.05 0.66
C HIS A 102 -0.04 -0.90 1.79
N VAL A 103 0.43 -2.02 2.33
CA VAL A 103 1.35 -2.03 3.47
C VAL A 103 2.72 -2.54 3.04
N ILE A 104 3.73 -1.69 3.16
CA ILE A 104 5.11 -2.03 2.84
C ILE A 104 5.87 -2.24 4.14
N ILE A 105 6.36 -3.44 4.36
CA ILE A 105 7.12 -3.80 5.56
C ILE A 105 8.61 -3.67 5.26
N VAL A 106 9.26 -2.78 5.98
CA VAL A 106 10.70 -2.53 5.91
C VAL A 106 11.34 -2.97 7.22
N SER A 107 12.06 -4.07 7.19
CA SER A 107 12.62 -4.71 8.39
C SER A 107 14.12 -4.49 8.53
N GLN A 108 14.61 -4.49 9.75
CA GLN A 108 16.03 -4.48 10.04
C GLN A 108 16.64 -5.84 9.71
N THR A 109 17.70 -5.84 8.89
CA THR A 109 18.41 -7.05 8.44
C THR A 109 19.77 -7.22 9.11
N SER A 110 20.26 -6.19 9.83
CA SER A 110 21.50 -6.25 10.57
C SER A 110 21.35 -5.71 12.01
N ALA A 111 22.34 -5.98 12.84
CA ALA A 111 22.34 -5.58 14.25
C ALA A 111 22.70 -4.09 14.43
N PRO A 112 22.25 -3.46 15.56
CA PRO A 112 22.72 -2.13 15.96
C PRO A 112 24.25 -2.03 16.03
N PRO A 113 24.86 -0.81 15.93
CA PRO A 113 24.23 0.50 16.10
C PRO A 113 23.62 1.12 14.85
N SER A 114 23.94 0.66 13.66
CA SER A 114 23.43 1.21 12.38
C SER A 114 22.84 0.08 11.54
N PRO A 115 21.64 -0.40 11.87
CA PRO A 115 21.05 -1.53 11.18
C PRO A 115 20.69 -1.18 9.74
N GLU A 116 21.04 -2.06 8.82
CA GLU A 116 20.54 -2.06 7.46
C GLU A 116 19.06 -2.43 7.45
N ARG A 117 18.33 -1.97 6.44
CA ARG A 117 16.90 -2.23 6.29
C ARG A 117 16.58 -2.61 4.88
N GLU A 118 15.66 -3.54 4.75
CA GLU A 118 15.19 -4.01 3.45
C GLU A 118 13.67 -4.16 3.46
N VAL A 119 13.06 -4.06 2.28
CA VAL A 119 11.65 -4.38 2.11
C VAL A 119 11.48 -5.89 2.20
N THR A 120 10.85 -6.36 3.27
CA THR A 120 10.65 -7.79 3.54
C THR A 120 9.29 -8.28 3.10
N ALA A 121 8.28 -7.39 2.99
CA ALA A 121 6.98 -7.76 2.45
C ALA A 121 6.27 -6.55 1.82
N ILE A 122 5.44 -6.83 0.84
CA ILE A 122 4.50 -5.91 0.21
C ILE A 122 3.13 -6.57 0.29
N LEU A 123 2.24 -5.98 1.06
CA LEU A 123 0.89 -6.50 1.28
C LEU A 123 -0.11 -5.58 0.59
N SER A 124 -1.08 -6.16 -0.10
CA SER A 124 -2.16 -5.42 -0.74
C SER A 124 -3.53 -5.96 -0.29
N PRO A 125 -4.59 -5.14 -0.33
CA PRO A 125 -5.93 -5.57 0.06
C PRO A 125 -6.39 -6.83 -0.67
N GLY A 126 -6.11 -6.95 -1.96
CA GLY A 126 -6.50 -8.09 -2.79
C GLY A 126 -5.71 -9.38 -2.54
N THR A 127 -4.58 -9.33 -1.82
CA THR A 127 -3.73 -10.50 -1.55
C THR A 127 -3.73 -10.91 -0.08
N SER A 128 -4.50 -10.22 0.77
CA SER A 128 -4.64 -10.58 2.18
C SER A 128 -5.53 -11.81 2.34
N LEU A 129 -4.95 -12.91 2.81
CA LEU A 129 -5.69 -14.11 3.20
C LEU A 129 -6.18 -13.91 4.63
N ASP A 130 -7.40 -13.42 4.79
CA ASP A 130 -8.03 -13.32 6.10
C ASP A 130 -8.37 -14.73 6.62
N SER A 131 -7.60 -15.22 7.57
CA SER A 131 -7.79 -16.53 8.19
C SER A 131 -9.04 -16.62 9.08
N ASN A 132 -9.72 -15.51 9.34
CA ASN A 132 -10.82 -15.44 10.32
C ASN A 132 -12.20 -15.07 9.73
N ASP A 133 -12.28 -14.64 8.48
CA ASP A 133 -13.57 -14.31 7.84
C ASP A 133 -13.94 -15.37 6.80
N ASN A 134 -14.56 -16.45 7.28
CA ASN A 134 -15.00 -17.58 6.46
C ASN A 134 -16.04 -17.26 5.37
N ASN A 135 -16.42 -15.98 5.21
CA ASN A 135 -17.52 -15.56 4.33
C ASN A 135 -17.16 -14.48 3.30
N LEU A 136 -15.92 -14.01 3.24
CA LEU A 136 -15.51 -13.04 2.21
C LEU A 136 -14.68 -13.76 1.14
N GLU A 137 -15.26 -13.87 -0.04
CA GLU A 137 -14.51 -14.25 -1.24
C GLU A 137 -13.45 -13.18 -1.51
N ASN A 138 -12.19 -13.57 -1.50
CA ASN A 138 -11.08 -12.67 -1.77
C ASN A 138 -10.67 -12.82 -3.24
N ASN A 139 -11.38 -12.15 -4.12
CA ASN A 139 -11.22 -12.24 -5.55
C ASN A 139 -10.20 -11.23 -6.08
N LEU A 140 -9.16 -11.71 -6.73
CA LEU A 140 -8.24 -10.92 -7.53
C LEU A 140 -8.63 -11.04 -9.00
N MET A 141 -8.85 -9.90 -9.66
CA MET A 141 -9.21 -9.85 -11.07
C MET A 141 -8.09 -9.17 -11.88
N SER A 142 -7.80 -9.73 -13.04
CA SER A 142 -6.91 -9.14 -14.03
C SER A 142 -7.65 -9.00 -15.35
N ILE A 143 -7.57 -7.82 -15.96
CA ILE A 143 -8.19 -7.52 -17.24
C ILE A 143 -7.08 -7.12 -18.21
N PHE A 144 -7.05 -7.77 -19.38
CA PHE A 144 -6.17 -7.42 -20.48
C PHE A 144 -7.01 -7.01 -21.68
N ILE A 145 -6.81 -5.79 -22.16
CA ILE A 145 -7.56 -5.24 -23.30
C ILE A 145 -6.61 -5.12 -24.49
N GLU A 146 -7.01 -5.68 -25.61
CA GLU A 146 -6.31 -5.59 -26.88
C GLU A 146 -7.16 -4.84 -27.91
N LYS A 147 -6.54 -3.90 -28.61
CA LYS A 147 -7.13 -3.19 -29.72
C LYS A 147 -6.63 -3.78 -31.03
N SER A 148 -7.52 -4.18 -31.91
CA SER A 148 -7.23 -4.62 -33.27
C SER A 148 -8.06 -3.83 -34.28
N THR A 149 -7.72 -3.92 -35.58
CA THR A 149 -8.49 -3.27 -36.64
C THR A 149 -8.93 -4.32 -37.62
N HIS A 150 -10.25 -4.42 -37.85
CA HIS A 150 -10.82 -5.31 -38.86
C HIS A 150 -11.76 -4.53 -39.79
N LEU A 151 -11.55 -4.69 -41.08
CA LEU A 151 -12.30 -3.97 -42.13
C LEU A 151 -12.34 -2.43 -41.97
N GLY A 152 -11.23 -1.85 -41.42
CA GLY A 152 -11.12 -0.41 -41.20
C GLY A 152 -11.82 0.11 -39.94
N LYS A 153 -12.38 -0.77 -39.11
CA LYS A 153 -12.97 -0.43 -37.81
C LYS A 153 -12.09 -0.95 -36.69
N ASP A 154 -12.01 -0.18 -35.60
CA ASP A 154 -11.35 -0.59 -34.37
C ASP A 154 -12.21 -1.62 -33.65
N ILE A 155 -11.58 -2.71 -33.21
CA ILE A 155 -12.18 -3.77 -32.43
C ILE A 155 -11.41 -3.88 -31.14
N TYR A 156 -12.14 -4.00 -30.04
CA TYR A 156 -11.57 -4.27 -28.72
C TYR A 156 -11.91 -5.69 -28.30
N SER A 157 -10.92 -6.41 -27.78
CA SER A 157 -11.11 -7.69 -27.12
C SER A 157 -10.53 -7.60 -25.72
N ALA A 158 -11.21 -8.20 -24.75
CA ALA A 158 -10.76 -8.22 -23.37
C ALA A 158 -10.65 -9.67 -22.86
N GLY A 159 -9.48 -10.02 -22.36
CA GLY A 159 -9.29 -11.23 -21.57
C GLY A 159 -9.43 -10.90 -20.09
N ILE A 160 -10.34 -11.58 -19.40
CA ILE A 160 -10.61 -11.36 -17.98
C ILE A 160 -10.28 -12.64 -17.24
N SER A 161 -9.42 -12.55 -16.22
CA SER A 161 -9.17 -13.64 -15.29
C SER A 161 -9.48 -13.22 -13.87
N MET A 162 -10.14 -14.09 -13.12
CA MET A 162 -10.47 -13.90 -11.71
C MET A 162 -10.04 -15.13 -10.93
N ILE A 163 -9.36 -14.91 -9.82
CA ILE A 163 -8.96 -15.96 -8.89
C ILE A 163 -9.45 -15.63 -7.49
N ASP A 164 -10.14 -16.55 -6.86
CA ASP A 164 -10.37 -16.52 -5.41
C ASP A 164 -9.09 -16.97 -4.71
N VAL A 165 -8.39 -16.03 -4.09
CA VAL A 165 -7.08 -16.26 -3.46
C VAL A 165 -7.19 -17.20 -2.27
N SER A 166 -8.36 -17.26 -1.60
CA SER A 166 -8.62 -18.12 -0.45
C SER A 166 -8.74 -19.61 -0.84
N THR A 167 -9.40 -19.88 -1.98
CA THR A 167 -9.70 -21.26 -2.41
C THR A 167 -8.87 -21.72 -3.60
N GLY A 168 -8.19 -20.81 -4.29
CA GLY A 168 -7.47 -21.04 -5.55
C GLY A 168 -8.38 -21.30 -6.76
N LYS A 169 -9.71 -21.17 -6.61
CA LYS A 169 -10.63 -21.25 -7.75
C LYS A 169 -10.40 -20.09 -8.70
N ASN A 170 -10.37 -20.40 -9.98
CA ASN A 170 -10.20 -19.38 -11.00
C ASN A 170 -11.30 -19.47 -12.08
N LYS A 171 -11.57 -18.34 -12.68
CA LYS A 171 -12.41 -18.19 -13.87
C LYS A 171 -11.65 -17.38 -14.90
N ILE A 172 -11.73 -17.78 -16.16
CA ILE A 172 -11.15 -17.04 -17.27
C ILE A 172 -12.26 -16.88 -18.31
N THR A 173 -12.41 -15.68 -18.82
CA THR A 173 -13.35 -15.39 -19.91
C THR A 173 -12.70 -14.47 -20.91
N GLU A 174 -13.22 -14.46 -22.13
CA GLU A 174 -12.85 -13.56 -23.20
C GLU A 174 -14.11 -12.86 -23.70
N VAL A 175 -14.02 -11.54 -23.85
CA VAL A 175 -15.07 -10.71 -24.42
C VAL A 175 -14.53 -10.12 -25.72
N ILE A 176 -15.23 -10.33 -26.81
CA ILE A 176 -14.87 -9.84 -28.14
C ILE A 176 -15.93 -8.85 -28.60
N HIS A 177 -15.47 -7.71 -29.13
CA HIS A 177 -16.34 -6.66 -29.65
C HIS A 177 -17.39 -7.19 -30.65
N SER A 178 -18.62 -6.74 -30.49
CA SER A 178 -19.68 -6.99 -31.44
C SER A 178 -19.74 -5.87 -32.48
N TYR A 179 -19.85 -6.21 -33.77
CA TYR A 179 -20.02 -5.23 -34.84
C TYR A 179 -21.31 -4.44 -34.76
N GLU A 180 -22.31 -4.95 -34.02
CA GLU A 180 -23.62 -4.37 -33.86
C GLU A 180 -23.69 -3.40 -32.68
N ASP A 181 -22.79 -3.52 -31.73
CA ASP A 181 -22.73 -2.68 -30.53
C ASP A 181 -21.29 -2.19 -30.30
N GLU A 182 -21.04 -0.91 -30.54
CA GLU A 182 -19.71 -0.29 -30.41
C GLU A 182 -19.23 -0.25 -28.98
N ASN A 183 -20.11 -0.35 -27.99
CA ASN A 183 -19.78 -0.34 -26.57
C ASN A 183 -19.87 -1.73 -25.91
N TYR A 184 -20.06 -2.80 -26.72
CA TYR A 184 -20.29 -4.14 -26.18
C TYR A 184 -19.19 -4.59 -25.20
N THR A 185 -17.93 -4.42 -25.57
CA THR A 185 -16.79 -4.81 -24.70
C THR A 185 -16.78 -4.01 -23.42
N ASP A 186 -17.06 -2.70 -23.46
CA ASP A 186 -17.07 -1.82 -22.28
C ASP A 186 -18.24 -2.15 -21.33
N ASN A 187 -19.36 -2.64 -21.87
CA ASN A 187 -20.54 -3.02 -21.09
C ASN A 187 -20.41 -4.40 -20.43
N GLU A 188 -19.56 -5.27 -20.97
CA GLU A 188 -19.36 -6.65 -20.47
C GLU A 188 -18.16 -6.78 -19.52
N ILE A 189 -17.30 -5.75 -19.38
CA ILE A 189 -16.20 -5.67 -18.43
C ILE A 189 -16.67 -5.08 -17.10
#